data_664711c82adb04a654a8c25966638be5
#
_entry.id   664711c82adb04a654a8c25966638be5
#
_cell.length_a   1.000
_cell.length_b   1.000
_cell.length_c   1.000
_cell.angle_alpha   90.00
_cell.angle_beta   90.00
_cell.angle_gamma   90.00
#
_symmetry.space_group_name_H-M   'P 1'
#
loop_
_entity.id
_entity.type
_entity.pdbx_description
1 polymer ?
#
loop_
_entity_poly.entity_id
_entity_poly.type
_entity_poly.pdbx_seq_one_letter_code
_entity_poly.pdbx_strand_id
1 'polypeptide(L)'
;MFSSRLLAEAALERGIKLNHINDYQEENAFIELRFKKHREYIQGSKSSQTSVTADRILENKMLTKDFLREKGICPTEGKLFLCGDTEDIRNFCEKITYPVVVKKFNGTHGDLVFVGMKNFAEVANVLKKYFSKEKYVLIEKEFKGREFRFIATRKKVLAVTFREPANIVGDGKSSVKELIVKKNEDPQRGLNYSKPLITIEVDDRVRAKLKIQKIDINSIITRGEKVYLRNNSNLSTGGDSVDFTDKVHPYFKKISVKAVSAIPGLSYAGVDIMVKGDISQKPKDFSYAVLEMNPSPGIFMHHFPYEGRPRPVAEGIIDLLFPETKK
;
A
#
# COMPACT_ATOMS: atom_id res chain seq x y z
N MET A 1 1.07 -12.85 -12.38
CA MET A 1 0.66 -11.79 -11.39
C MET A 1 -0.49 -10.97 -11.97
N PHE A 2 -1.54 -10.63 -11.20
CA PHE A 2 -2.73 -9.92 -11.73
C PHE A 2 -2.41 -8.58 -12.41
N SER A 3 -1.52 -7.78 -11.82
CA SER A 3 -1.21 -6.45 -12.37
C SER A 3 -0.55 -6.50 -13.75
N SER A 4 0.37 -7.42 -13.98
CA SER A 4 1.00 -7.60 -15.30
C SER A 4 0.01 -8.10 -16.35
N ARG A 5 -0.90 -8.99 -15.97
CA ARG A 5 -1.97 -9.46 -16.84
C ARG A 5 -2.90 -8.33 -17.29
N LEU A 6 -3.34 -7.48 -16.36
CA LEU A 6 -4.18 -6.31 -16.68
C LEU A 6 -3.49 -5.34 -17.65
N LEU A 7 -2.18 -5.08 -17.46
CA LEU A 7 -1.41 -4.26 -18.37
C LEU A 7 -1.28 -4.91 -19.76
N ALA A 8 -1.07 -6.23 -19.80
CA ALA A 8 -0.99 -6.99 -21.04
C ALA A 8 -2.33 -6.97 -21.79
N GLU A 9 -3.44 -7.21 -21.12
CA GLU A 9 -4.80 -7.14 -21.69
C GLU A 9 -5.08 -5.74 -22.27
N ALA A 10 -4.82 -4.67 -21.50
CA ALA A 10 -4.99 -3.29 -21.97
C ALA A 10 -4.08 -2.94 -23.17
N ALA A 11 -2.89 -3.51 -23.24
CA ALA A 11 -1.98 -3.34 -24.39
C ALA A 11 -2.51 -4.05 -25.63
N LEU A 12 -2.97 -5.30 -25.50
CA LEU A 12 -3.54 -6.09 -26.63
C LEU A 12 -4.76 -5.42 -27.24
N GLU A 13 -5.67 -4.87 -26.42
CA GLU A 13 -6.86 -4.14 -26.88
C GLU A 13 -6.54 -2.91 -27.75
N ARG A 14 -5.28 -2.43 -27.72
CA ARG A 14 -4.76 -1.34 -28.53
C ARG A 14 -3.89 -1.78 -29.70
N GLY A 15 -3.82 -3.09 -29.96
CA GLY A 15 -2.99 -3.66 -31.01
C GLY A 15 -1.49 -3.63 -30.71
N ILE A 16 -1.11 -3.45 -29.44
CA ILE A 16 0.27 -3.57 -28.97
C ILE A 16 0.60 -5.05 -28.87
N LYS A 17 1.69 -5.48 -29.50
CA LYS A 17 2.18 -6.86 -29.48
C LYS A 17 2.91 -7.14 -28.17
N LEU A 18 2.76 -8.36 -27.66
CA LEU A 18 3.43 -8.84 -26.46
C LEU A 18 4.45 -9.91 -26.84
N ASN A 19 5.65 -9.81 -26.25
CA ASN A 19 6.65 -10.87 -26.22
C ASN A 19 7.02 -11.18 -24.77
N HIS A 20 6.90 -12.44 -24.38
CA HIS A 20 7.43 -12.88 -23.09
C HIS A 20 8.93 -13.07 -23.20
N ILE A 21 9.68 -12.38 -22.35
CA ILE A 21 11.11 -12.59 -22.21
C ILE A 21 11.27 -13.53 -21.02
N ASN A 22 11.75 -14.74 -21.28
CA ASN A 22 11.98 -15.72 -20.22
C ASN A 22 13.13 -15.24 -19.31
N ASP A 23 12.78 -14.91 -18.10
CA ASP A 23 13.75 -14.87 -17.01
C ASP A 23 13.83 -16.27 -16.40
N TYR A 24 14.94 -16.96 -16.63
CA TYR A 24 15.14 -18.36 -16.22
C TYR A 24 15.20 -18.54 -14.69
N GLN A 25 15.11 -17.46 -13.90
CA GLN A 25 15.31 -17.49 -12.45
C GLN A 25 14.12 -16.95 -11.63
N GLU A 26 13.13 -16.30 -12.24
CA GLU A 26 12.04 -15.67 -11.49
C GLU A 26 10.65 -15.95 -12.07
N GLU A 27 9.68 -16.13 -11.16
CA GLU A 27 8.24 -16.22 -11.48
C GLU A 27 7.67 -14.93 -12.14
N ASN A 28 8.44 -13.84 -12.17
CA ASN A 28 8.07 -12.53 -12.71
C ASN A 28 8.78 -12.25 -14.03
N ALA A 29 8.38 -12.94 -15.09
CA ALA A 29 8.90 -12.71 -16.43
C ALA A 29 8.75 -11.24 -16.87
N PHE A 30 9.75 -10.72 -17.57
CA PHE A 30 9.63 -9.48 -18.31
C PHE A 30 8.71 -9.68 -19.51
N ILE A 31 7.88 -8.69 -19.76
CA ILE A 31 7.02 -8.64 -20.95
C ILE A 31 7.47 -7.45 -21.80
N GLU A 32 7.90 -7.70 -23.03
CA GLU A 32 8.08 -6.67 -24.04
C GLU A 32 6.70 -6.29 -24.60
N LEU A 33 6.41 -5.00 -24.58
CA LEU A 33 5.28 -4.37 -25.23
C LEU A 33 5.80 -3.66 -26.50
N ARG A 34 5.23 -3.94 -27.67
CA ARG A 34 5.72 -3.38 -28.94
C ARG A 34 4.59 -2.86 -29.83
N PHE A 35 4.68 -1.59 -30.19
CA PHE A 35 3.82 -0.97 -31.17
C PHE A 35 4.67 -0.29 -32.25
N LYS A 36 4.63 -0.79 -33.50
CA LYS A 36 5.51 -0.36 -34.58
C LYS A 36 7.01 -0.47 -34.19
N LYS A 37 7.70 0.67 -34.10
CA LYS A 37 9.11 0.76 -33.67
C LYS A 37 9.26 1.06 -32.17
N HIS A 38 8.17 1.46 -31.49
CA HIS A 38 8.18 1.77 -30.07
C HIS A 38 8.15 0.48 -29.24
N ARG A 39 9.02 0.41 -28.23
CA ARG A 39 9.13 -0.72 -27.31
C ARG A 39 9.18 -0.23 -25.88
N GLU A 40 8.45 -0.90 -25.03
CA GLU A 40 8.49 -0.74 -23.58
C GLU A 40 8.56 -2.12 -22.93
N TYR A 41 9.07 -2.17 -21.71
CA TYR A 41 9.19 -3.41 -20.95
C TYR A 41 8.47 -3.26 -19.64
N ILE A 42 7.77 -4.31 -19.19
CA ILE A 42 7.13 -4.36 -17.88
C ILE A 42 7.56 -5.61 -17.12
N GLN A 43 7.71 -5.44 -15.80
CA GLN A 43 7.88 -6.53 -14.83
C GLN A 43 6.90 -6.29 -13.68
N GLY A 44 5.94 -7.17 -13.49
CA GLY A 44 4.81 -6.87 -12.60
C GLY A 44 3.99 -5.69 -13.13
N SER A 45 4.00 -4.59 -12.39
CA SER A 45 3.42 -3.30 -12.81
C SER A 45 4.47 -2.19 -12.88
N LYS A 46 5.75 -2.51 -12.80
CA LYS A 46 6.86 -1.58 -13.05
C LYS A 46 7.17 -1.59 -14.55
N SER A 47 7.45 -0.43 -15.12
CA SER A 47 7.81 -0.29 -16.55
C SER A 47 9.23 0.20 -16.75
N SER A 48 9.74 0.07 -17.97
CA SER A 48 11.02 0.64 -18.44
C SER A 48 11.14 2.15 -18.25
N GLN A 49 10.02 2.88 -18.08
CA GLN A 49 10.02 4.30 -17.75
C GLN A 49 10.29 4.59 -16.26
N THR A 50 10.56 3.57 -15.44
CA THR A 50 11.09 3.72 -14.09
C THR A 50 12.60 3.54 -14.14
N SER A 51 13.35 4.64 -13.96
CA SER A 51 14.80 4.56 -13.96
C SER A 51 15.35 3.78 -12.77
N VAL A 52 16.55 3.22 -12.91
CA VAL A 52 17.27 2.60 -11.78
C VAL A 52 17.42 3.57 -10.60
N THR A 53 17.67 4.85 -10.90
CA THR A 53 17.75 5.89 -9.86
C THR A 53 16.45 6.04 -9.09
N ALA A 54 15.30 6.09 -9.80
CA ALA A 54 14.00 6.17 -9.16
C ALA A 54 13.72 4.95 -8.27
N ASP A 55 14.04 3.76 -8.77
CA ASP A 55 13.85 2.50 -8.04
C ASP A 55 14.66 2.50 -6.74
N ARG A 56 15.95 2.87 -6.79
CA ARG A 56 16.84 2.99 -5.63
C ARG A 56 16.40 4.04 -4.61
N ILE A 57 15.90 5.19 -5.07
CA ILE A 57 15.33 6.21 -4.18
C ILE A 57 14.13 5.63 -3.43
N LEU A 58 13.22 4.93 -4.13
CA LEU A 58 11.99 4.39 -3.54
C LEU A 58 12.23 3.18 -2.64
N GLU A 59 13.27 2.38 -2.87
CA GLU A 59 13.70 1.33 -1.96
C GLU A 59 14.16 1.88 -0.60
N ASN A 60 14.71 3.08 -0.58
CA ASN A 60 15.18 3.75 0.64
C ASN A 60 14.12 4.73 1.17
N LYS A 61 13.38 4.29 2.20
CA LYS A 61 12.29 5.09 2.78
C LYS A 61 12.72 6.46 3.29
N MET A 62 13.95 6.60 3.81
CA MET A 62 14.46 7.91 4.27
C MET A 62 14.77 8.83 3.09
N LEU A 63 15.47 8.31 2.08
CA LEU A 63 15.79 9.09 0.87
C LEU A 63 14.50 9.56 0.17
N THR A 64 13.50 8.67 0.03
CA THR A 64 12.16 9.05 -0.48
C THR A 64 11.57 10.22 0.29
N LYS A 65 11.63 10.17 1.64
CA LYS A 65 11.10 11.26 2.48
C LYS A 65 11.83 12.59 2.26
N ASP A 66 13.13 12.55 2.04
CA ASP A 66 13.91 13.76 1.80
C ASP A 66 13.51 14.42 0.47
N PHE A 67 13.38 13.65 -0.62
CA PHE A 67 12.84 14.14 -1.89
C PHE A 67 11.42 14.72 -1.77
N LEU A 68 10.57 14.10 -0.95
CA LEU A 68 9.22 14.62 -0.69
C LEU A 68 9.27 15.95 0.08
N ARG A 69 10.10 16.06 1.13
CA ARG A 69 10.28 17.29 1.92
C ARG A 69 10.78 18.45 1.07
N GLU A 70 11.77 18.22 0.20
CA GLU A 70 12.26 19.24 -0.73
C GLU A 70 11.16 19.82 -1.63
N LYS A 71 10.13 19.03 -1.91
CA LYS A 71 8.96 19.48 -2.64
C LYS A 71 7.83 20.00 -1.73
N GLY A 72 8.08 20.20 -0.43
CA GLY A 72 7.06 20.65 0.52
C GLY A 72 5.88 19.69 0.67
N ILE A 73 6.15 18.39 0.56
CA ILE A 73 5.18 17.33 0.85
C ILE A 73 5.50 16.79 2.24
N CYS A 74 4.48 16.53 3.05
CA CYS A 74 4.65 16.03 4.41
C CYS A 74 4.73 14.49 4.44
N PRO A 75 5.91 13.86 4.54
CA PRO A 75 6.02 12.46 4.91
C PRO A 75 5.86 12.30 6.43
N THR A 76 5.73 11.07 6.92
CA THR A 76 5.82 10.79 8.35
C THR A 76 7.18 11.24 8.90
N GLU A 77 7.17 11.85 10.09
CA GLU A 77 8.41 12.19 10.80
C GLU A 77 9.13 10.90 11.21
N GLY A 78 10.41 10.80 10.96
CA GLY A 78 11.19 9.61 11.29
C GLY A 78 12.68 9.81 11.07
N LYS A 79 13.47 8.90 11.66
CA LYS A 79 14.93 8.86 11.55
C LYS A 79 15.43 7.42 11.48
N LEU A 80 16.49 7.23 10.71
CA LEU A 80 17.18 5.96 10.59
C LEU A 80 18.28 5.86 11.65
N PHE A 81 18.40 4.68 12.28
CA PHE A 81 19.39 4.38 13.31
C PHE A 81 20.12 3.08 12.99
N LEU A 82 21.32 2.91 13.52
CA LEU A 82 21.90 1.59 13.70
C LEU A 82 21.11 0.87 14.80
N CYS A 83 20.87 -0.42 14.62
CA CYS A 83 20.07 -1.19 15.59
C CYS A 83 20.69 -1.26 17.00
N GLY A 84 22.02 -1.02 17.11
CA GLY A 84 22.76 -0.94 18.37
C GLY A 84 22.70 0.39 19.12
N ASP A 85 22.26 1.47 18.46
CA ASP A 85 22.24 2.83 19.01
C ASP A 85 21.05 3.06 19.94
N THR A 86 20.95 2.23 20.97
CA THR A 86 19.77 2.11 21.84
C THR A 86 19.41 3.42 22.55
N GLU A 87 20.42 4.18 22.98
CA GLU A 87 20.20 5.46 23.67
C GLU A 87 19.70 6.55 22.71
N ASP A 88 20.31 6.66 21.53
CA ASP A 88 19.87 7.61 20.51
C ASP A 88 18.44 7.30 20.03
N ILE A 89 18.09 6.01 19.90
CA ILE A 89 16.73 5.57 19.57
C ILE A 89 15.76 6.01 20.68
N ARG A 90 16.13 5.82 21.96
CA ARG A 90 15.30 6.24 23.11
C ARG A 90 15.05 7.73 23.07
N ASN A 91 16.12 8.52 23.00
CA ASN A 91 16.06 9.99 22.98
C ASN A 91 15.19 10.50 21.81
N PHE A 92 15.31 9.87 20.65
CA PHE A 92 14.46 10.22 19.52
C PHE A 92 13.00 9.84 19.73
N CYS A 93 12.69 8.65 20.28
CA CYS A 93 11.31 8.25 20.59
C CYS A 93 10.64 9.21 21.57
N GLU A 94 11.37 9.65 22.61
CA GLU A 94 10.88 10.64 23.57
C GLU A 94 10.63 11.99 22.92
N LYS A 95 11.56 12.45 22.07
CA LYS A 95 11.44 13.71 21.30
C LYS A 95 10.20 13.74 20.43
N ILE A 96 9.98 12.70 19.61
CA ILE A 96 8.82 12.65 18.71
C ILE A 96 7.52 12.23 19.39
N THR A 97 7.61 11.88 20.68
CA THR A 97 6.53 11.38 21.54
C THR A 97 5.92 10.06 21.06
N TYR A 98 5.49 9.23 22.01
CA TYR A 98 4.78 7.99 21.72
C TYR A 98 3.32 8.23 21.28
N PRO A 99 2.68 7.29 20.55
CA PRO A 99 3.24 6.05 20.07
C PRO A 99 4.13 6.23 18.84
N VAL A 100 5.09 5.29 18.69
CA VAL A 100 6.00 5.25 17.53
C VAL A 100 5.84 3.97 16.71
N VAL A 101 6.38 3.98 15.51
CA VAL A 101 6.48 2.83 14.60
C VAL A 101 7.94 2.42 14.49
N VAL A 102 8.21 1.13 14.65
CA VAL A 102 9.51 0.51 14.40
C VAL A 102 9.40 -0.30 13.11
N LYS A 103 10.23 -0.02 12.12
CA LYS A 103 10.17 -0.74 10.86
C LYS A 103 11.52 -0.88 10.16
N LYS A 104 11.62 -1.90 9.30
CA LYS A 104 12.75 -2.07 8.37
C LYS A 104 12.72 -0.92 7.34
N PHE A 105 13.88 -0.32 7.08
CA PHE A 105 13.94 0.84 6.18
C PHE A 105 13.82 0.48 4.69
N ASN A 106 14.21 -0.74 4.31
CA ASN A 106 14.19 -1.27 2.94
C ASN A 106 13.24 -2.49 2.78
N GLY A 107 12.28 -2.68 3.69
CA GLY A 107 11.29 -3.77 3.62
C GLY A 107 10.11 -3.44 2.72
N THR A 108 9.49 -4.49 2.17
CA THR A 108 8.27 -4.44 1.36
C THR A 108 7.14 -5.21 2.05
N HIS A 109 5.89 -5.05 1.57
CA HIS A 109 4.71 -5.81 2.03
C HIS A 109 4.40 -5.75 3.54
N GLY A 110 4.96 -4.78 4.28
CA GLY A 110 4.75 -4.66 5.72
C GLY A 110 5.57 -5.63 6.57
N ASP A 111 6.62 -6.23 5.98
CA ASP A 111 7.57 -7.04 6.71
C ASP A 111 8.32 -6.19 7.76
N LEU A 112 8.42 -6.75 8.97
CA LEU A 112 9.02 -6.07 10.14
C LEU A 112 8.50 -4.64 10.36
N VAL A 113 7.18 -4.44 10.30
CA VAL A 113 6.51 -3.18 10.67
C VAL A 113 5.73 -3.37 11.96
N PHE A 114 6.17 -2.67 13.02
CA PHE A 114 5.56 -2.70 14.35
C PHE A 114 5.01 -1.33 14.68
N VAL A 115 3.70 -1.23 14.78
CA VAL A 115 2.96 0.01 15.06
C VAL A 115 2.49 0.06 16.51
N GLY A 116 2.22 1.27 17.01
CA GLY A 116 1.60 1.47 18.32
C GLY A 116 2.53 1.25 19.50
N MET A 117 3.85 1.36 19.34
CA MET A 117 4.80 1.26 20.44
C MET A 117 4.61 2.43 21.40
N LYS A 118 4.22 2.15 22.63
CA LYS A 118 3.77 3.15 23.62
C LYS A 118 4.86 3.63 24.55
N ASN A 119 5.96 2.91 24.61
CA ASN A 119 7.10 3.22 25.48
C ASN A 119 8.38 2.57 24.93
N PHE A 120 9.52 2.96 25.50
CA PHE A 120 10.81 2.43 25.05
C PHE A 120 11.00 0.93 25.32
N ALA A 121 10.39 0.39 26.38
CA ALA A 121 10.50 -1.04 26.68
C ALA A 121 9.90 -1.90 25.55
N GLU A 122 8.78 -1.48 24.97
CA GLU A 122 8.19 -2.14 23.81
C GLU A 122 9.09 -2.04 22.58
N VAL A 123 9.67 -0.86 22.32
CA VAL A 123 10.64 -0.64 21.24
C VAL A 123 11.86 -1.55 21.40
N ALA A 124 12.48 -1.56 22.59
CA ALA A 124 13.67 -2.36 22.88
C ALA A 124 13.40 -3.88 22.71
N ASN A 125 12.23 -4.36 23.13
CA ASN A 125 11.82 -5.75 22.95
C ASN A 125 11.70 -6.11 21.46
N VAL A 126 11.09 -5.24 20.65
CA VAL A 126 10.98 -5.42 19.20
C VAL A 126 12.36 -5.42 18.55
N LEU A 127 13.24 -4.48 18.92
CA LEU A 127 14.60 -4.42 18.38
C LEU A 127 15.36 -5.71 18.69
N LYS A 128 15.35 -6.17 19.93
CA LYS A 128 16.03 -7.40 20.36
C LYS A 128 15.50 -8.64 19.62
N LYS A 129 14.17 -8.76 19.48
CA LYS A 129 13.55 -9.97 18.94
C LYS A 129 13.62 -10.07 17.43
N TYR A 130 13.45 -8.95 16.71
CA TYR A 130 13.24 -8.97 15.27
C TYR A 130 14.31 -8.25 14.46
N PHE A 131 15.12 -7.39 15.09
CA PHE A 131 16.17 -6.61 14.41
C PHE A 131 17.58 -7.01 14.81
N SER A 132 17.76 -8.10 15.55
CA SER A 132 19.09 -8.57 15.99
C SER A 132 20.05 -8.89 14.84
N LYS A 133 19.53 -9.18 13.64
CA LYS A 133 20.30 -9.43 12.42
C LYS A 133 20.29 -8.28 11.42
N GLU A 134 19.53 -7.22 11.71
CA GLU A 134 19.43 -6.04 10.85
C GLU A 134 20.46 -5.01 11.28
N LYS A 135 21.09 -4.33 10.29
CA LYS A 135 22.04 -3.25 10.56
C LYS A 135 21.33 -1.95 10.94
N TYR A 136 20.21 -1.68 10.29
CA TYR A 136 19.47 -0.43 10.41
C TYR A 136 18.02 -0.64 10.77
N VAL A 137 17.46 0.30 11.53
CA VAL A 137 16.05 0.40 11.87
C VAL A 137 15.53 1.80 11.63
N LEU A 138 14.33 1.91 11.09
CA LEU A 138 13.62 3.18 10.93
C LEU A 138 12.60 3.34 12.06
N ILE A 139 12.74 4.43 12.81
CA ILE A 139 11.78 4.83 13.86
C ILE A 139 10.99 6.02 13.33
N GLU A 140 9.68 5.95 13.44
CA GLU A 140 8.77 7.00 12.98
C GLU A 140 7.72 7.35 14.02
N LYS A 141 7.29 8.61 14.01
CA LYS A 141 6.05 9.00 14.70
C LYS A 141 4.88 8.24 14.09
N GLU A 142 4.08 7.59 14.93
CA GLU A 142 2.86 6.94 14.43
C GLU A 142 1.87 8.02 13.96
N PHE A 143 1.44 7.89 12.73
CA PHE A 143 0.38 8.71 12.17
C PHE A 143 -0.91 7.87 12.10
N LYS A 144 -1.92 8.22 12.90
CA LYS A 144 -3.21 7.52 12.93
C LYS A 144 -4.19 8.15 11.94
N GLY A 145 -4.83 7.33 11.13
CA GLY A 145 -5.78 7.78 10.15
C GLY A 145 -6.29 6.64 9.26
N ARG A 146 -6.94 7.01 8.18
CA ARG A 146 -7.36 6.09 7.10
C ARG A 146 -6.31 6.10 6.00
N GLU A 147 -5.93 4.92 5.52
CA GLU A 147 -4.88 4.77 4.51
C GLU A 147 -5.47 4.64 3.11
N PHE A 148 -5.02 5.50 2.22
CA PHE A 148 -5.47 5.53 0.83
C PHE A 148 -4.29 5.30 -0.12
N ARG A 149 -4.48 4.38 -1.09
CA ARG A 149 -3.56 4.15 -2.20
C ARG A 149 -4.00 4.99 -3.39
N PHE A 150 -3.12 5.88 -3.85
CA PHE A 150 -3.27 6.64 -5.09
C PHE A 150 -2.39 6.02 -6.18
N ILE A 151 -2.95 5.71 -7.34
CA ILE A 151 -2.12 5.48 -8.51
C ILE A 151 -2.01 6.81 -9.25
N ALA A 152 -0.81 7.38 -9.19
CA ALA A 152 -0.53 8.68 -9.76
C ALA A 152 0.56 8.60 -10.83
N THR A 153 0.40 9.41 -11.86
CA THR A 153 1.42 9.74 -12.85
C THR A 153 1.97 11.14 -12.54
N ARG A 154 2.94 11.62 -13.32
CA ARG A 154 3.41 13.00 -13.25
C ARG A 154 2.35 14.04 -13.64
N LYS A 155 1.23 13.62 -14.25
CA LYS A 155 0.19 14.53 -14.79
C LYS A 155 -1.15 14.42 -14.08
N LYS A 156 -1.55 13.21 -13.69
CA LYS A 156 -2.87 12.93 -13.10
C LYS A 156 -2.86 11.74 -12.16
N VAL A 157 -3.85 11.69 -11.29
CA VAL A 157 -4.21 10.48 -10.53
C VAL A 157 -5.15 9.64 -11.39
N LEU A 158 -4.86 8.35 -11.51
CA LEU A 158 -5.67 7.40 -12.27
C LEU A 158 -6.80 6.82 -11.41
N ALA A 159 -6.49 6.48 -10.15
CA ALA A 159 -7.47 5.95 -9.21
C ALA A 159 -7.03 6.17 -7.76
N VAL A 160 -8.00 6.12 -6.85
CA VAL A 160 -7.78 6.17 -5.40
C VAL A 160 -8.59 5.07 -4.73
N THR A 161 -7.93 4.28 -3.91
CA THR A 161 -8.56 3.20 -3.13
C THR A 161 -8.31 3.43 -1.64
N PHE A 162 -9.35 3.39 -0.83
CA PHE A 162 -9.23 3.17 0.60
C PHE A 162 -8.92 1.69 0.83
N ARG A 163 -7.78 1.42 1.46
CA ARG A 163 -7.40 0.08 1.89
C ARG A 163 -7.96 -0.14 3.30
N GLU A 164 -9.13 -0.74 3.35
CA GLU A 164 -9.77 -1.03 4.63
C GLU A 164 -9.19 -2.30 5.24
N PRO A 165 -8.74 -2.26 6.52
CA PRO A 165 -8.27 -3.47 7.19
C PRO A 165 -9.30 -4.58 7.15
N ALA A 166 -8.84 -5.84 7.17
CA ALA A 166 -9.72 -6.99 7.24
C ALA A 166 -10.76 -6.80 8.36
N ASN A 167 -12.03 -6.97 8.00
CA ASN A 167 -13.17 -6.69 8.87
C ASN A 167 -14.35 -7.63 8.57
N ILE A 168 -15.30 -7.69 9.48
CA ILE A 168 -16.61 -8.30 9.31
C ILE A 168 -17.68 -7.32 9.77
N VAL A 169 -18.90 -7.51 9.31
CA VAL A 169 -20.09 -6.76 9.76
C VAL A 169 -21.07 -7.74 10.37
N GLY A 170 -21.47 -7.48 11.60
CA GLY A 170 -22.44 -8.30 12.33
C GLY A 170 -23.79 -8.34 11.67
N ASP A 171 -24.45 -9.51 11.72
CA ASP A 171 -25.82 -9.71 11.26
C ASP A 171 -26.81 -9.94 12.44
N GLY A 172 -26.29 -9.94 13.68
CA GLY A 172 -27.05 -10.18 14.90
C GLY A 172 -27.35 -11.65 15.20
N LYS A 173 -26.78 -12.59 14.43
CA LYS A 173 -27.06 -14.01 14.53
C LYS A 173 -25.81 -14.89 14.45
N SER A 174 -24.91 -14.56 13.53
CA SER A 174 -23.72 -15.35 13.25
C SER A 174 -22.56 -14.97 14.16
N SER A 175 -21.75 -15.95 14.51
CA SER A 175 -20.48 -15.76 15.21
C SER A 175 -19.45 -15.08 14.31
N VAL A 176 -18.40 -14.53 14.92
CA VAL A 176 -17.23 -13.98 14.19
C VAL A 176 -16.68 -14.99 13.18
N LYS A 177 -16.55 -16.26 13.59
CA LYS A 177 -16.06 -17.35 12.72
C LYS A 177 -16.95 -17.55 11.49
N GLU A 178 -18.27 -17.61 11.69
CA GLU A 178 -19.23 -17.79 10.59
C GLU A 178 -19.26 -16.57 9.65
N LEU A 179 -19.16 -15.36 10.20
CA LEU A 179 -19.08 -14.12 9.39
C LEU A 179 -17.81 -14.07 8.54
N ILE A 180 -16.67 -14.57 9.06
CA ILE A 180 -15.42 -14.68 8.29
C ILE A 180 -15.59 -15.70 7.15
N VAL A 181 -16.17 -16.88 7.43
CA VAL A 181 -16.42 -17.90 6.40
C VAL A 181 -17.31 -17.31 5.30
N LYS A 182 -18.44 -16.71 5.68
CA LYS A 182 -19.37 -16.07 4.74
C LYS A 182 -18.69 -14.97 3.90
N LYS A 183 -17.85 -14.13 4.52
CA LYS A 183 -17.10 -13.09 3.78
C LYS A 183 -16.08 -13.70 2.81
N ASN A 184 -15.49 -14.84 3.15
CA ASN A 184 -14.55 -15.56 2.29
C ASN A 184 -15.21 -16.29 1.10
N GLU A 185 -16.54 -16.46 1.12
CA GLU A 185 -17.32 -17.00 -0.01
C GLU A 185 -17.48 -15.99 -1.16
N ASP A 186 -17.11 -14.73 -0.95
CA ASP A 186 -17.11 -13.72 -2.01
C ASP A 186 -16.31 -14.22 -3.21
N PRO A 187 -16.90 -14.23 -4.42
CA PRO A 187 -16.25 -14.76 -5.62
C PRO A 187 -14.97 -14.05 -6.01
N GLN A 188 -14.74 -12.84 -5.51
CA GLN A 188 -13.49 -12.08 -5.72
C GLN A 188 -12.38 -12.48 -4.73
N ARG A 189 -12.67 -13.29 -3.68
CA ARG A 189 -11.68 -13.73 -2.69
C ARG A 189 -11.08 -15.08 -3.04
N GLY A 190 -9.78 -15.21 -2.84
CA GLY A 190 -9.05 -16.46 -3.08
C GLY A 190 -7.75 -16.55 -2.28
N LEU A 191 -7.15 -17.72 -2.30
CA LEU A 191 -5.84 -17.98 -1.68
C LEU A 191 -4.70 -17.52 -2.61
N ASN A 192 -3.60 -17.06 -2.01
CA ASN A 192 -2.33 -16.82 -2.73
C ASN A 192 -2.47 -15.98 -4.02
N TYR A 193 -3.29 -14.94 -3.97
CA TYR A 193 -3.57 -14.08 -5.13
C TYR A 193 -4.12 -14.82 -6.36
N SER A 194 -4.80 -15.95 -6.16
CA SER A 194 -5.56 -16.61 -7.22
C SER A 194 -6.75 -15.77 -7.69
N LYS A 195 -7.20 -14.83 -6.85
CA LYS A 195 -8.25 -13.86 -7.12
C LYS A 195 -7.83 -12.45 -6.65
N PRO A 196 -8.55 -11.39 -7.05
CA PRO A 196 -8.18 -10.00 -6.71
C PRO A 196 -8.11 -9.71 -5.21
N LEU A 197 -8.97 -10.32 -4.41
CA LEU A 197 -8.97 -10.17 -2.96
C LEU A 197 -8.47 -11.47 -2.31
N ILE A 198 -7.80 -11.32 -1.17
CA ILE A 198 -7.30 -12.45 -0.40
C ILE A 198 -8.32 -12.84 0.66
N THR A 199 -8.44 -14.15 0.93
CA THR A 199 -9.25 -14.66 2.03
C THR A 199 -8.73 -14.21 3.38
N ILE A 200 -9.62 -14.01 4.33
CA ILE A 200 -9.28 -13.70 5.73
C ILE A 200 -8.94 -15.00 6.43
N GLU A 201 -7.70 -15.10 6.91
CA GLU A 201 -7.22 -16.25 7.69
C GLU A 201 -7.32 -15.94 9.19
N VAL A 202 -7.82 -16.92 9.97
CA VAL A 202 -7.96 -16.82 11.43
C VAL A 202 -6.67 -17.30 12.08
N ASP A 203 -5.67 -16.43 12.13
CA ASP A 203 -4.38 -16.65 12.78
C ASP A 203 -4.31 -16.00 14.17
N ASP A 204 -3.15 -16.10 14.82
CA ASP A 204 -2.92 -15.53 16.16
C ASP A 204 -3.08 -14.00 16.17
N ARG A 205 -2.79 -13.31 15.06
CA ARG A 205 -2.94 -11.85 14.96
C ARG A 205 -4.43 -11.45 14.95
N VAL A 206 -5.29 -12.21 14.27
CA VAL A 206 -6.75 -12.02 14.32
C VAL A 206 -7.26 -12.27 15.74
N ARG A 207 -6.86 -13.37 16.39
CA ARG A 207 -7.26 -13.69 17.76
C ARG A 207 -6.82 -12.60 18.76
N ALA A 208 -5.59 -12.12 18.64
CA ALA A 208 -5.06 -11.02 19.46
C ALA A 208 -5.85 -9.72 19.24
N LYS A 209 -6.21 -9.40 17.97
CA LYS A 209 -7.00 -8.21 17.64
C LYS A 209 -8.41 -8.27 18.22
N LEU A 210 -9.07 -9.43 18.15
CA LEU A 210 -10.37 -9.66 18.75
C LEU A 210 -10.32 -9.51 20.27
N LYS A 211 -9.32 -10.10 20.92
CA LYS A 211 -9.11 -9.99 22.39
C LYS A 211 -8.97 -8.54 22.87
N ILE A 212 -8.24 -7.69 22.14
CA ILE A 212 -8.13 -6.26 22.44
C ILE A 212 -9.50 -5.57 22.40
N GLN A 213 -10.38 -6.00 21.50
CA GLN A 213 -11.75 -5.50 21.37
C GLN A 213 -12.74 -6.16 22.36
N LYS A 214 -12.27 -7.09 23.24
CA LYS A 214 -13.08 -7.91 24.16
C LYS A 214 -14.10 -8.79 23.43
N ILE A 215 -13.74 -9.27 22.23
CA ILE A 215 -14.55 -10.14 21.37
C ILE A 215 -13.84 -11.49 21.28
N ASP A 216 -14.61 -12.58 21.29
CA ASP A 216 -14.15 -13.94 21.02
C ASP A 216 -14.57 -14.38 19.62
N ILE A 217 -13.89 -15.40 19.09
CA ILE A 217 -14.17 -15.93 17.74
C ILE A 217 -15.60 -16.52 17.60
N ASN A 218 -16.20 -16.93 18.72
CA ASN A 218 -17.56 -17.46 18.79
C ASN A 218 -18.60 -16.39 19.20
N SER A 219 -18.17 -15.15 19.45
CA SER A 219 -19.09 -14.05 19.81
C SER A 219 -20.02 -13.73 18.66
N ILE A 220 -21.31 -13.52 18.95
CA ILE A 220 -22.29 -13.00 18.02
C ILE A 220 -22.15 -11.48 17.98
N ILE A 221 -22.02 -10.92 16.80
CA ILE A 221 -21.80 -9.48 16.61
C ILE A 221 -23.13 -8.80 16.30
N THR A 222 -23.38 -7.68 16.98
CA THR A 222 -24.59 -6.86 16.77
C THR A 222 -24.77 -6.50 15.31
N ARG A 223 -26.00 -6.51 14.83
CA ARG A 223 -26.33 -6.18 13.44
C ARG A 223 -25.82 -4.79 13.08
N GLY A 224 -25.05 -4.71 11.99
CA GLY A 224 -24.44 -3.48 11.48
C GLY A 224 -23.16 -3.06 12.20
N GLU A 225 -22.78 -3.71 13.30
CA GLU A 225 -21.51 -3.46 13.97
C GLU A 225 -20.34 -3.99 13.13
N LYS A 226 -19.36 -3.12 12.87
CA LYS A 226 -18.13 -3.49 12.14
C LYS A 226 -17.02 -3.86 13.12
N VAL A 227 -16.48 -5.06 12.98
CA VAL A 227 -15.36 -5.57 13.78
C VAL A 227 -14.12 -5.72 12.90
N TYR A 228 -13.05 -5.02 13.25
CA TYR A 228 -11.77 -5.12 12.53
C TYR A 228 -10.96 -6.32 13.03
N LEU A 229 -10.42 -7.10 12.10
CA LEU A 229 -9.65 -8.32 12.34
C LEU A 229 -8.14 -8.11 12.25
N ARG A 230 -7.70 -6.97 11.69
CA ARG A 230 -6.30 -6.59 11.52
C ARG A 230 -6.08 -5.13 11.88
N ASN A 231 -4.81 -4.80 12.22
CA ASN A 231 -4.40 -3.41 12.45
C ASN A 231 -3.86 -2.74 11.18
N ASN A 232 -3.38 -3.54 10.23
CA ASN A 232 -2.86 -3.05 8.96
C ASN A 232 -3.94 -3.08 7.87
N SER A 233 -3.77 -2.24 6.86
CA SER A 233 -4.65 -2.11 5.70
C SER A 233 -4.17 -2.92 4.48
N ASN A 234 -3.33 -3.94 4.71
CA ASN A 234 -2.80 -4.75 3.63
C ASN A 234 -3.87 -5.68 3.06
N LEU A 235 -4.12 -5.58 1.76
CA LEU A 235 -5.04 -6.49 1.06
C LEU A 235 -4.56 -7.94 1.09
N SER A 236 -3.24 -8.17 1.21
CA SER A 236 -2.63 -9.49 1.37
C SER A 236 -3.05 -10.23 2.64
N THR A 237 -3.67 -9.53 3.60
CA THR A 237 -4.14 -10.11 4.86
C THR A 237 -5.66 -10.10 4.98
N GLY A 238 -6.38 -10.04 3.86
CA GLY A 238 -7.83 -10.09 3.81
C GLY A 238 -8.52 -8.74 3.87
N GLY A 239 -7.79 -7.63 3.72
CA GLY A 239 -8.37 -6.28 3.65
C GLY A 239 -9.27 -6.08 2.44
N ASP A 240 -10.08 -5.04 2.49
CA ASP A 240 -11.00 -4.64 1.42
C ASP A 240 -10.45 -3.44 0.65
N SER A 241 -10.75 -3.39 -0.64
CA SER A 241 -10.47 -2.23 -1.50
C SER A 241 -11.76 -1.47 -1.78
N VAL A 242 -11.84 -0.21 -1.35
CA VAL A 242 -13.02 0.64 -1.58
C VAL A 242 -12.65 1.79 -2.49
N ASP A 243 -13.36 1.96 -3.61
CA ASP A 243 -13.09 3.06 -4.54
C ASP A 243 -13.45 4.42 -3.96
N PHE A 244 -12.48 5.30 -3.91
CA PHE A 244 -12.61 6.69 -3.46
C PHE A 244 -12.26 7.72 -4.54
N THR A 245 -12.03 7.31 -5.78
CA THR A 245 -11.51 8.15 -6.86
C THR A 245 -12.29 9.44 -7.06
N ASP A 246 -13.63 9.39 -7.01
CA ASP A 246 -14.48 10.56 -7.21
C ASP A 246 -14.77 11.29 -5.89
N LYS A 247 -14.52 10.66 -4.74
CA LYS A 247 -14.83 11.21 -3.41
C LYS A 247 -13.69 12.04 -2.81
N VAL A 248 -12.47 11.90 -3.37
CA VAL A 248 -11.26 12.53 -2.82
C VAL A 248 -11.18 13.99 -3.19
N HIS A 249 -10.88 14.86 -2.20
CA HIS A 249 -10.63 16.27 -2.44
C HIS A 249 -9.44 16.48 -3.41
N PRO A 250 -9.52 17.41 -4.38
CA PRO A 250 -8.50 17.66 -5.40
C PRO A 250 -7.08 17.92 -4.84
N TYR A 251 -6.99 18.43 -3.63
CA TYR A 251 -5.72 18.66 -2.94
C TYR A 251 -4.86 17.38 -2.85
N PHE A 252 -5.45 16.26 -2.43
CA PHE A 252 -4.72 15.00 -2.29
C PHE A 252 -4.28 14.45 -3.65
N LYS A 253 -5.10 14.65 -4.70
CA LYS A 253 -4.69 14.30 -6.07
C LYS A 253 -3.48 15.13 -6.52
N LYS A 254 -3.46 16.44 -6.22
CA LYS A 254 -2.31 17.31 -6.50
C LYS A 254 -1.05 16.89 -5.75
N ILE A 255 -1.18 16.53 -4.46
CA ILE A 255 -0.05 16.03 -3.64
C ILE A 255 0.51 14.74 -4.22
N SER A 256 -0.34 13.79 -4.65
CA SER A 256 0.10 12.52 -5.24
C SER A 256 0.86 12.73 -6.56
N VAL A 257 0.38 13.62 -7.43
CA VAL A 257 1.07 14.01 -8.68
C VAL A 257 2.43 14.68 -8.36
N LYS A 258 2.45 15.58 -7.38
CA LYS A 258 3.66 16.27 -6.92
C LYS A 258 4.67 15.27 -6.33
N ALA A 259 4.20 14.25 -5.60
CA ALA A 259 5.05 13.19 -5.04
C ALA A 259 5.72 12.36 -6.14
N VAL A 260 5.00 11.94 -7.18
CA VAL A 260 5.59 11.24 -8.33
C VAL A 260 6.61 12.14 -9.04
N SER A 261 6.30 13.43 -9.19
CA SER A 261 7.18 14.40 -9.85
C SER A 261 8.43 14.74 -9.02
N ALA A 262 8.41 14.51 -7.70
CA ALA A 262 9.55 14.71 -6.82
C ALA A 262 10.68 13.71 -7.09
N ILE A 263 10.37 12.52 -7.59
CA ILE A 263 11.35 11.45 -7.79
C ILE A 263 11.88 11.50 -9.23
N PRO A 264 13.18 11.76 -9.44
CA PRO A 264 13.77 11.76 -10.77
C PRO A 264 13.62 10.41 -11.47
N GLY A 265 13.21 10.41 -12.75
CA GLY A 265 13.09 9.19 -13.54
C GLY A 265 11.92 8.27 -13.16
N LEU A 266 10.92 8.77 -12.41
CA LEU A 266 9.70 8.04 -12.07
C LEU A 266 8.54 8.58 -12.90
N SER A 267 7.86 7.72 -13.66
CA SER A 267 6.72 8.10 -14.50
C SER A 267 5.38 7.97 -13.80
N TYR A 268 5.23 6.94 -12.97
CA TYR A 268 4.05 6.69 -12.13
C TYR A 268 4.43 5.87 -10.92
N ALA A 269 3.58 5.91 -9.90
CA ALA A 269 3.73 5.10 -8.68
C ALA A 269 2.39 4.93 -7.95
N GLY A 270 2.37 3.97 -7.04
CA GLY A 270 1.42 3.93 -5.94
C GLY A 270 1.90 4.85 -4.82
N VAL A 271 1.10 5.83 -4.44
CA VAL A 271 1.40 6.74 -3.33
C VAL A 271 0.45 6.42 -2.18
N ASP A 272 1.00 6.06 -1.04
CA ASP A 272 0.22 5.76 0.18
C ASP A 272 0.12 7.01 1.04
N ILE A 273 -1.10 7.47 1.25
CA ILE A 273 -1.40 8.65 2.06
C ILE A 273 -2.31 8.24 3.22
N MET A 274 -1.84 8.52 4.43
CA MET A 274 -2.67 8.41 5.64
C MET A 274 -3.35 9.74 5.90
N VAL A 275 -4.66 9.74 6.14
CA VAL A 275 -5.48 10.94 6.35
C VAL A 275 -6.27 10.84 7.65
N LYS A 276 -6.16 11.88 8.50
CA LYS A 276 -7.05 12.07 9.65
C LYS A 276 -8.31 12.81 9.19
N GLY A 277 -9.47 12.26 9.53
CA GLY A 277 -10.75 12.85 9.16
C GLY A 277 -11.22 12.49 7.77
N ASP A 278 -11.96 13.37 7.13
CA ASP A 278 -12.64 13.13 5.86
C ASP A 278 -11.76 13.54 4.67
N ILE A 279 -11.43 12.58 3.82
CA ILE A 279 -10.62 12.79 2.61
C ILE A 279 -11.36 13.62 1.53
N SER A 280 -12.66 13.77 1.63
CA SER A 280 -13.44 14.64 0.73
C SER A 280 -13.26 16.12 1.03
N GLN A 281 -12.67 16.46 2.17
CA GLN A 281 -12.40 17.82 2.59
C GLN A 281 -10.95 18.21 2.34
N LYS A 282 -10.70 19.52 2.15
CA LYS A 282 -9.33 20.02 2.12
C LYS A 282 -8.67 19.75 3.46
N PRO A 283 -7.45 19.15 3.50
CA PRO A 283 -6.78 18.84 4.76
C PRO A 283 -6.45 20.13 5.52
N LYS A 284 -6.57 20.05 6.84
CA LYS A 284 -5.94 21.00 7.77
C LYS A 284 -4.47 20.65 7.94
N ASP A 285 -3.69 21.56 8.51
CA ASP A 285 -2.29 21.30 8.80
C ASP A 285 -2.12 20.03 9.65
N PHE A 286 -1.12 19.24 9.31
CA PHE A 286 -0.79 17.96 9.97
C PHE A 286 -1.92 16.90 9.98
N SER A 287 -2.93 17.03 9.10
CA SER A 287 -4.02 16.05 9.01
C SER A 287 -3.78 14.94 7.98
N TYR A 288 -2.63 14.93 7.31
CA TYR A 288 -2.21 13.86 6.42
C TYR A 288 -0.69 13.65 6.44
N ALA A 289 -0.27 12.45 6.04
CA ALA A 289 1.13 12.16 5.79
C ALA A 289 1.27 11.17 4.63
N VAL A 290 2.28 11.38 3.77
CA VAL A 290 2.70 10.36 2.79
C VAL A 290 3.53 9.32 3.53
N LEU A 291 3.09 8.06 3.49
CA LEU A 291 3.74 6.94 4.19
C LEU A 291 4.88 6.37 3.36
N GLU A 292 4.57 6.05 2.11
CA GLU A 292 5.50 5.42 1.17
C GLU A 292 5.06 5.62 -0.28
N MET A 293 5.98 5.33 -1.20
CA MET A 293 5.72 5.28 -2.63
C MET A 293 6.22 3.95 -3.18
N ASN A 294 5.44 3.34 -4.08
CA ASN A 294 5.72 2.04 -4.66
C ASN A 294 5.87 2.15 -6.18
N PRO A 295 7.05 1.81 -6.76
CA PRO A 295 7.27 1.86 -8.21
C PRO A 295 6.60 0.72 -8.97
N SER A 296 6.21 -0.36 -8.28
CA SER A 296 5.47 -1.50 -8.83
C SER A 296 4.14 -1.70 -8.09
N PRO A 297 3.18 -0.77 -8.23
CA PRO A 297 1.94 -0.80 -7.45
C PRO A 297 1.02 -1.94 -7.90
N GLY A 298 0.38 -2.63 -6.93
CA GLY A 298 -0.74 -3.51 -7.22
C GLY A 298 -1.90 -2.70 -7.80
N ILE A 299 -2.20 -2.85 -9.09
CA ILE A 299 -3.29 -2.10 -9.75
C ILE A 299 -4.63 -2.85 -9.71
N PHE A 300 -4.60 -4.15 -9.45
CA PHE A 300 -5.78 -5.01 -9.45
C PHE A 300 -6.87 -4.53 -8.48
N MET A 301 -6.50 -3.96 -7.32
CA MET A 301 -7.45 -3.43 -6.34
C MET A 301 -8.32 -2.29 -6.85
N HIS A 302 -7.89 -1.61 -7.90
CA HIS A 302 -8.64 -0.54 -8.55
C HIS A 302 -9.53 -1.07 -9.68
N HIS A 303 -9.10 -2.13 -10.37
CA HIS A 303 -9.90 -2.81 -11.39
C HIS A 303 -11.04 -3.64 -10.78
N PHE A 304 -10.79 -4.24 -9.60
CA PHE A 304 -11.70 -5.12 -8.89
C PHE A 304 -11.89 -4.63 -7.45
N PRO A 305 -12.49 -3.44 -7.24
CA PRO A 305 -12.76 -2.98 -5.89
C PRO A 305 -13.80 -3.88 -5.22
N TYR A 306 -13.66 -4.11 -3.91
CA TYR A 306 -14.68 -4.78 -3.10
C TYR A 306 -15.96 -3.93 -3.04
N GLU A 307 -15.82 -2.61 -3.00
CA GLU A 307 -16.92 -1.65 -3.02
C GLU A 307 -16.60 -0.46 -3.93
N GLY A 308 -17.58 -0.02 -4.71
CA GLY A 308 -17.47 1.12 -5.60
C GLY A 308 -17.30 0.74 -7.07
N ARG A 309 -16.65 1.61 -7.85
CA ARG A 309 -16.55 1.44 -9.31
C ARG A 309 -15.18 0.89 -9.72
N PRO A 310 -15.10 -0.09 -10.63
CA PRO A 310 -13.88 -0.43 -11.34
C PRO A 310 -13.23 0.80 -11.99
N ARG A 311 -11.90 0.91 -11.90
CA ARG A 311 -11.13 2.01 -12.49
C ARG A 311 -10.12 1.46 -13.48
N PRO A 312 -10.11 1.96 -14.72
CA PRO A 312 -9.25 1.47 -15.80
C PRO A 312 -7.81 1.99 -15.65
N VAL A 313 -7.13 1.53 -14.58
CA VAL A 313 -5.76 1.98 -14.26
C VAL A 313 -4.76 1.46 -15.27
N ALA A 314 -4.93 0.21 -15.73
CA ALA A 314 -4.03 -0.39 -16.73
C ALA A 314 -4.04 0.42 -18.02
N GLU A 315 -5.22 0.79 -18.51
CA GLU A 315 -5.41 1.63 -19.71
C GLU A 315 -4.73 2.98 -19.52
N GLY A 316 -4.86 3.58 -18.34
CA GLY A 316 -4.19 4.85 -18.01
C GLY A 316 -2.67 4.76 -17.97
N ILE A 317 -2.11 3.61 -17.58
CA ILE A 317 -0.67 3.33 -17.64
C ILE A 317 -0.26 3.09 -19.10
N ILE A 318 -1.02 2.33 -19.89
CA ILE A 318 -0.73 2.13 -21.32
C ILE A 318 -0.83 3.45 -22.09
N ASP A 319 -1.76 4.37 -21.74
CA ASP A 319 -1.78 5.75 -22.30
C ASP A 319 -0.46 6.51 -22.05
N LEU A 320 0.19 6.25 -20.92
CA LEU A 320 1.47 6.86 -20.58
C LEU A 320 2.62 6.24 -21.36
N LEU A 321 2.63 4.89 -21.48
CA LEU A 321 3.70 4.15 -22.15
C LEU A 321 3.62 4.28 -23.68
N PHE A 322 2.42 4.26 -24.24
CA PHE A 322 2.16 4.32 -25.68
C PHE A 322 1.14 5.41 -26.01
N PRO A 323 1.50 6.70 -25.86
CA PRO A 323 0.57 7.80 -26.08
C PRO A 323 0.02 7.86 -27.52
N GLU A 324 0.74 7.30 -28.49
CA GLU A 324 0.33 7.20 -29.90
C GLU A 324 -0.79 6.19 -30.15
N THR A 325 -1.12 5.33 -29.19
CA THR A 325 -2.22 4.36 -29.27
C THR A 325 -3.47 4.81 -28.54
N LYS A 326 -3.43 5.99 -27.96
CA LYS A 326 -4.56 6.53 -27.19
C LYS A 326 -5.75 6.78 -28.12
N LYS A 327 -6.90 6.21 -27.74
CA LYS A 327 -8.18 6.42 -28.42
C LYS A 327 -8.84 7.72 -28.00
#